data_0aa994678358cb3c9e852edf808c19ca
#
_entry.id   0aa994678358cb3c9e852edf808c19ca
#
_cell.length_a   1.000
_cell.length_b   1.000
_cell.length_c   1.000
_cell.angle_alpha   90.00
_cell.angle_beta   90.00
_cell.angle_gamma   90.00
#
_symmetry.space_group_name_H-M   'P 1'
#
loop_
_entity.id
_entity.type
_entity.pdbx_description
1 polymer ?
#
loop_
_entity_poly.entity_id
_entity_poly.type
_entity_poly.pdbx_seq_one_letter_code
_entity_poly.pdbx_strand_id
1 'polypeptide(L)'
;GDTVVVLGCGPIGLSVIKWLILKNVSRIIAVDQIPYRLNHADSYKGVETVNIKDHDDTGEYIKEITHGGADVVIDCVGMDGVMTTFEKIETMLKLQGGSKSAIEISSQCIKKGGTIMMVGVYGGRYNMFPLGDFFARNITLKMGQCPAQAYMPKILDMIKNGEYDPTDIITHKLSLS
;
A
#
# COMPACT_ATOMS: atom_id res chain seq x y z
N GLY A 1 -1.73 19.53 -6.25
CA GLY A 1 -2.59 18.36 -6.04
C GLY A 1 -1.94 17.40 -5.05
N ASP A 2 -2.67 16.36 -4.65
CA ASP A 2 -2.20 15.43 -3.62
C ASP A 2 -1.17 14.44 -4.15
N THR A 3 -0.18 14.12 -3.32
CA THR A 3 0.75 13.01 -3.50
C THR A 3 0.26 11.82 -2.67
N VAL A 4 0.04 10.68 -3.32
CA VAL A 4 -0.42 9.46 -2.65
C VAL A 4 0.61 8.36 -2.81
N VAL A 5 0.97 7.74 -1.68
CA VAL A 5 1.85 6.55 -1.64
C VAL A 5 0.98 5.32 -1.41
N VAL A 6 1.18 4.29 -2.22
CA VAL A 6 0.53 2.98 -2.06
C VAL A 6 1.59 1.95 -1.71
N LEU A 7 1.50 1.39 -0.51
CA LEU A 7 2.40 0.33 -0.05
C LEU A 7 1.79 -1.04 -0.38
N GLY A 8 2.51 -1.83 -1.14
CA GLY A 8 2.08 -3.13 -1.65
C GLY A 8 1.37 -3.04 -3.00
N CYS A 9 1.95 -3.66 -4.04
CA CYS A 9 1.42 -3.73 -5.40
C CYS A 9 0.79 -5.10 -5.72
N GLY A 10 0.15 -5.71 -4.71
CA GLY A 10 -0.71 -6.88 -4.89
C GLY A 10 -2.06 -6.50 -5.51
N PRO A 11 -3.02 -7.44 -5.64
CA PRO A 11 -4.33 -7.18 -6.26
C PRO A 11 -5.07 -5.98 -5.65
N ILE A 12 -5.00 -5.80 -4.33
CA ILE A 12 -5.63 -4.67 -3.64
C ILE A 12 -4.90 -3.37 -3.99
N GLY A 13 -3.56 -3.33 -3.90
CA GLY A 13 -2.78 -2.14 -4.22
C GLY A 13 -2.92 -1.69 -5.66
N LEU A 14 -2.89 -2.62 -6.63
CA LEU A 14 -3.14 -2.31 -8.04
C LEU A 14 -4.55 -1.75 -8.25
N SER A 15 -5.56 -2.30 -7.58
CA SER A 15 -6.93 -1.76 -7.62
C SER A 15 -6.99 -0.34 -7.06
N VAL A 16 -6.31 -0.07 -5.94
CA VAL A 16 -6.20 1.27 -5.35
C VAL A 16 -5.53 2.23 -6.32
N ILE A 17 -4.41 1.85 -6.94
CA ILE A 17 -3.71 2.67 -7.94
C ILE A 17 -4.65 3.06 -9.08
N LYS A 18 -5.41 2.12 -9.62
CA LYS A 18 -6.41 2.39 -10.67
C LYS A 18 -7.48 3.39 -10.21
N TRP A 19 -7.97 3.24 -8.99
CA TRP A 19 -8.92 4.21 -8.43
C TRP A 19 -8.33 5.60 -8.28
N LEU A 20 -7.07 5.72 -7.87
CA LEU A 20 -6.37 7.00 -7.76
C LEU A 20 -6.23 7.67 -9.14
N ILE A 21 -5.92 6.89 -10.18
CA ILE A 21 -5.87 7.36 -11.58
C ILE A 21 -7.26 7.87 -12.03
N LEU A 22 -8.32 7.10 -11.80
CA LEU A 22 -9.69 7.49 -12.12
C LEU A 22 -10.13 8.77 -11.36
N LYS A 23 -9.53 9.04 -10.21
CA LYS A 23 -9.77 10.25 -9.42
C LYS A 23 -8.85 11.40 -9.79
N ASN A 24 -8.01 11.24 -10.81
CA ASN A 24 -7.05 12.24 -11.28
C ASN A 24 -6.13 12.74 -10.15
N VAL A 25 -5.63 11.81 -9.30
CA VAL A 25 -4.64 12.13 -8.28
C VAL A 25 -3.36 12.61 -8.97
N SER A 26 -2.76 13.68 -8.45
CA SER A 26 -1.68 14.38 -9.13
C SER A 26 -0.38 13.59 -9.19
N ARG A 27 -0.05 12.84 -8.13
CA ARG A 27 1.16 12.04 -8.05
C ARG A 27 0.87 10.74 -7.29
N ILE A 28 1.22 9.60 -7.89
CA ILE A 28 1.02 8.28 -7.31
C ILE A 28 2.37 7.57 -7.26
N ILE A 29 2.78 7.14 -6.06
CA ILE A 29 4.01 6.39 -5.82
C ILE A 29 3.62 5.00 -5.32
N ALA A 30 3.93 3.98 -6.10
CA ALA A 30 3.67 2.57 -5.80
C ALA A 30 4.93 1.92 -5.24
N VAL A 31 4.82 1.26 -4.09
CA VAL A 31 5.95 0.71 -3.34
C VAL A 31 5.77 -0.79 -3.14
N ASP A 32 6.74 -1.60 -3.54
CA ASP A 32 6.76 -3.05 -3.31
C ASP A 32 8.22 -3.55 -3.27
N GLN A 33 8.42 -4.81 -2.92
CA GLN A 33 9.74 -5.46 -2.98
C GLN A 33 9.84 -6.49 -4.12
N ILE A 34 8.77 -6.76 -4.84
CA ILE A 34 8.68 -7.81 -5.84
C ILE A 34 8.70 -7.19 -7.25
N PRO A 35 9.75 -7.43 -8.05
CA PRO A 35 9.96 -6.73 -9.31
C PRO A 35 8.79 -6.85 -10.30
N TYR A 36 8.18 -8.04 -10.45
CA TYR A 36 7.07 -8.19 -11.40
C TYR A 36 5.83 -7.38 -11.00
N ARG A 37 5.60 -7.15 -9.68
CA ARG A 37 4.50 -6.31 -9.19
C ARG A 37 4.76 -4.84 -9.45
N LEU A 38 6.01 -4.40 -9.24
CA LEU A 38 6.44 -3.05 -9.57
C LEU A 38 6.33 -2.80 -11.08
N ASN A 39 6.77 -3.73 -11.92
CA ASN A 39 6.63 -3.62 -13.38
C ASN A 39 5.16 -3.51 -13.80
N HIS A 40 4.25 -4.21 -13.12
CA HIS A 40 2.82 -4.08 -13.38
C HIS A 40 2.32 -2.68 -12.99
N ALA A 41 2.67 -2.19 -11.80
CA ALA A 41 2.31 -0.84 -11.36
C ALA A 41 2.87 0.25 -12.29
N ASP A 42 4.12 0.09 -12.76
CA ASP A 42 4.79 0.99 -13.71
C ASP A 42 4.10 1.05 -15.07
N SER A 43 3.41 -0.01 -15.47
CA SER A 43 2.64 -0.04 -16.72
C SER A 43 1.45 0.94 -16.72
N TYR A 44 1.01 1.41 -15.56
CA TYR A 44 -0.02 2.42 -15.46
C TYR A 44 0.56 3.82 -15.66
N LYS A 45 0.03 4.55 -16.63
CA LYS A 45 0.52 5.88 -16.99
C LYS A 45 0.50 6.85 -15.80
N GLY A 46 1.65 7.42 -15.48
CA GLY A 46 1.78 8.44 -14.44
C GLY A 46 1.96 7.88 -13.02
N VAL A 47 2.24 6.59 -12.90
CA VAL A 47 2.61 5.95 -11.62
C VAL A 47 4.13 5.88 -11.54
N GLU A 48 4.68 6.32 -10.41
CA GLU A 48 6.09 6.15 -10.06
C GLU A 48 6.23 4.89 -9.21
N THR A 49 7.32 4.14 -9.37
CA THR A 49 7.56 2.91 -8.60
C THR A 49 8.81 3.03 -7.74
N VAL A 50 8.73 2.48 -6.53
CA VAL A 50 9.86 2.42 -5.59
C VAL A 50 10.01 0.99 -5.09
N ASN A 51 11.21 0.42 -5.29
CA ASN A 51 11.54 -0.88 -4.74
C ASN A 51 12.15 -0.71 -3.34
N ILE A 52 11.52 -1.33 -2.34
CA ILE A 52 11.99 -1.27 -0.94
C ILE A 52 13.45 -1.75 -0.80
N LYS A 53 13.87 -2.71 -1.64
CA LYS A 53 15.22 -3.29 -1.56
C LYS A 53 16.34 -2.38 -2.07
N ASP A 54 16.00 -1.32 -2.78
CA ASP A 54 16.99 -0.41 -3.38
C ASP A 54 17.36 0.73 -2.42
N HIS A 55 16.71 0.79 -1.23
CA HIS A 55 16.90 1.86 -0.25
C HIS A 55 17.06 1.30 1.16
N ASP A 56 18.05 1.76 1.90
CA ASP A 56 18.27 1.41 3.31
C ASP A 56 17.10 1.93 4.19
N ASP A 57 16.53 3.07 3.81
CA ASP A 57 15.38 3.68 4.44
C ASP A 57 14.38 4.19 3.40
N THR A 58 13.47 3.32 2.99
CA THR A 58 12.45 3.63 1.98
C THR A 58 11.53 4.78 2.41
N GLY A 59 11.18 4.88 3.69
CA GLY A 59 10.30 5.92 4.18
C GLY A 59 10.93 7.30 4.09
N GLU A 60 12.17 7.46 4.52
CA GLU A 60 12.91 8.73 4.38
C GLU A 60 13.20 9.06 2.91
N TYR A 61 13.53 8.07 2.08
CA TYR A 61 13.66 8.28 0.63
C TYR A 61 12.39 8.86 0.00
N ILE A 62 11.23 8.27 0.30
CA ILE A 62 9.94 8.76 -0.20
C ILE A 62 9.66 10.18 0.31
N LYS A 63 9.95 10.46 1.57
CA LYS A 63 9.79 11.79 2.15
C LYS A 63 10.67 12.83 1.45
N GLU A 64 11.89 12.46 1.09
CA GLU A 64 12.82 13.32 0.36
C GLU A 64 12.30 13.65 -1.05
N ILE A 65 11.94 12.64 -1.86
CA ILE A 65 11.45 12.83 -3.23
C ILE A 65 10.07 13.51 -3.29
N THR A 66 9.34 13.53 -2.18
CA THR A 66 8.06 14.23 -2.02
C THR A 66 8.18 15.58 -1.34
N HIS A 67 9.41 16.03 -1.04
CA HIS A 67 9.71 17.33 -0.42
C HIS A 67 8.99 17.55 0.92
N GLY A 68 8.98 16.55 1.77
CA GLY A 68 8.42 16.64 3.13
C GLY A 68 7.33 15.62 3.45
N GLY A 69 7.02 14.73 2.55
CA GLY A 69 6.11 13.60 2.74
C GLY A 69 4.84 13.65 1.89
N ALA A 70 4.18 12.51 1.80
CA ALA A 70 2.94 12.34 1.05
C ALA A 70 1.73 12.91 1.80
N ASP A 71 0.71 13.35 1.05
CA ASP A 71 -0.58 13.78 1.60
C ASP A 71 -1.36 12.59 2.17
N VAL A 72 -1.28 11.46 1.47
CA VAL A 72 -1.97 10.22 1.84
C VAL A 72 -1.02 9.04 1.66
N VAL A 73 -1.02 8.13 2.62
CA VAL A 73 -0.37 6.81 2.50
C VAL A 73 -1.45 5.75 2.64
N ILE A 74 -1.51 4.82 1.68
CA ILE A 74 -2.45 3.71 1.68
C ILE A 74 -1.67 2.41 1.81
N ASP A 75 -1.81 1.77 2.95
CA ASP A 75 -1.18 0.50 3.23
C ASP A 75 -2.07 -0.65 2.72
N CYS A 76 -1.61 -1.34 1.68
CA CYS A 76 -2.23 -2.50 1.08
C CYS A 76 -1.42 -3.80 1.29
N VAL A 77 -0.49 -3.78 2.25
CA VAL A 77 0.32 -4.97 2.57
C VAL A 77 -0.54 -5.97 3.33
N GLY A 78 -0.71 -7.17 2.75
CA GLY A 78 -1.42 -8.26 3.40
C GLY A 78 -0.57 -8.94 4.48
N MET A 79 -1.23 -9.60 5.42
CA MET A 79 -0.57 -10.58 6.27
C MET A 79 -0.25 -11.80 5.41
N ASP A 80 1.02 -12.11 5.20
CA ASP A 80 1.39 -13.39 4.61
C ASP A 80 0.81 -14.51 5.49
N GLY A 81 0.08 -15.42 4.85
CA GLY A 81 -0.74 -16.41 5.55
C GLY A 81 0.01 -17.22 6.60
N VAL A 82 -0.74 -17.97 7.40
CA VAL A 82 -0.33 -18.76 8.58
C VAL A 82 1.18 -19.05 8.63
N MET A 83 1.91 -18.15 9.30
CA MET A 83 3.36 -18.34 9.50
C MET A 83 3.58 -19.51 10.45
N THR A 84 4.40 -20.48 10.04
CA THR A 84 4.92 -21.52 10.93
C THR A 84 5.77 -20.86 12.03
N THR A 85 5.98 -21.57 13.15
CA THR A 85 6.80 -21.05 14.26
C THR A 85 8.21 -20.67 13.80
N PHE A 86 8.73 -21.34 12.77
CA PHE A 86 10.05 -21.07 12.18
C PHE A 86 10.04 -19.79 11.33
N GLU A 87 9.02 -19.58 10.53
CA GLU A 87 8.81 -18.36 9.72
C GLU A 87 8.59 -17.13 10.60
N LYS A 88 7.93 -17.30 11.77
CA LYS A 88 7.80 -16.25 12.79
C LYS A 88 9.15 -15.82 13.34
N ILE A 89 10.05 -16.77 13.62
CA ILE A 89 11.42 -16.48 14.10
C ILE A 89 12.22 -15.84 12.99
N GLU A 90 12.13 -16.31 11.75
CA GLU A 90 12.83 -15.75 10.61
C GLU A 90 12.32 -14.33 10.27
N THR A 91 11.02 -14.10 10.34
CA THR A 91 10.43 -12.77 10.17
C THR A 91 10.81 -11.84 11.31
N MET A 92 10.87 -12.33 12.55
CA MET A 92 11.34 -11.58 13.71
C MET A 92 12.84 -11.24 13.62
N LEU A 93 13.65 -12.14 13.05
CA LEU A 93 15.07 -11.90 12.76
C LEU A 93 15.26 -10.96 11.55
N LYS A 94 14.40 -11.06 10.53
CA LYS A 94 14.38 -10.11 9.39
C LYS A 94 13.91 -8.72 9.80
N LEU A 95 12.99 -8.60 10.74
CA LEU A 95 12.62 -7.31 11.36
C LEU A 95 13.77 -6.68 12.16
N GLN A 96 14.70 -7.50 12.68
CA GLN A 96 15.97 -7.03 13.25
C GLN A 96 17.03 -6.72 12.18
N GLY A 97 16.82 -7.17 10.95
CA GLY A 97 17.76 -7.08 9.81
C GLY A 97 17.39 -6.10 8.69
N GLY A 98 16.56 -5.07 8.93
CA GLY A 98 16.47 -3.92 8.03
C GLY A 98 15.24 -3.80 7.13
N SER A 99 14.26 -4.69 7.18
CA SER A 99 12.97 -4.46 6.47
C SER A 99 11.99 -3.77 7.41
N LYS A 100 11.83 -2.46 7.28
CA LYS A 100 10.85 -1.68 8.04
C LYS A 100 9.43 -2.15 7.72
N SER A 101 8.58 -2.22 8.73
CA SER A 101 7.17 -2.56 8.55
C SER A 101 6.43 -1.50 7.71
N ALA A 102 5.32 -1.87 7.06
CA ALA A 102 4.52 -0.91 6.31
C ALA A 102 4.06 0.29 7.17
N ILE A 103 3.82 0.07 8.46
CA ILE A 103 3.48 1.15 9.42
C ILE A 103 4.66 2.10 9.64
N GLU A 104 5.88 1.58 9.76
CA GLU A 104 7.09 2.41 9.92
C GLU A 104 7.35 3.24 8.67
N ILE A 105 7.29 2.62 7.49
CA ILE A 105 7.41 3.34 6.21
C ILE A 105 6.32 4.41 6.11
N SER A 106 5.06 4.06 6.44
CA SER A 106 3.95 5.03 6.46
C SER A 106 4.22 6.20 7.39
N SER A 107 4.71 5.91 8.60
CA SER A 107 5.05 6.94 9.58
C SER A 107 6.13 7.89 9.09
N GLN A 108 7.14 7.37 8.42
CA GLN A 108 8.27 8.18 7.94
C GLN A 108 7.89 9.03 6.73
N CYS A 109 7.16 8.45 5.75
CA CYS A 109 6.87 9.13 4.50
C CYS A 109 5.60 10.00 4.50
N ILE A 110 4.77 9.96 5.55
CA ILE A 110 3.59 10.81 5.64
C ILE A 110 3.97 12.23 6.10
N LYS A 111 3.42 13.25 5.46
CA LYS A 111 3.58 14.65 5.91
C LYS A 111 2.79 14.94 7.19
N LYS A 112 3.15 16.03 7.88
CA LYS A 112 2.37 16.55 9.01
C LYS A 112 0.94 16.89 8.56
N GLY A 113 -0.05 16.44 9.33
CA GLY A 113 -1.47 16.60 9.01
C GLY A 113 -1.98 15.66 7.92
N GLY A 114 -1.16 14.73 7.42
CA GLY A 114 -1.54 13.76 6.39
C GLY A 114 -2.47 12.65 6.88
N THR A 115 -2.93 11.82 5.97
CA THR A 115 -3.82 10.70 6.25
C THR A 115 -3.15 9.37 5.93
N ILE A 116 -3.16 8.44 6.88
CA ILE A 116 -2.76 7.05 6.64
C ILE A 116 -4.04 6.19 6.61
N MET A 117 -4.23 5.44 5.54
CA MET A 117 -5.31 4.47 5.38
C MET A 117 -4.74 3.04 5.41
N MET A 118 -5.09 2.28 6.44
CA MET A 118 -4.68 0.89 6.58
C MET A 118 -5.79 0.00 5.99
N VAL A 119 -5.54 -0.51 4.79
CA VAL A 119 -6.39 -1.49 4.09
C VAL A 119 -5.85 -2.91 4.31
N GLY A 120 -4.56 -3.00 4.60
CA GLY A 120 -3.88 -4.25 4.94
C GLY A 120 -4.51 -4.94 6.15
N VAL A 121 -4.30 -6.25 6.27
CA VAL A 121 -4.84 -7.04 7.38
C VAL A 121 -3.85 -7.07 8.53
N TYR A 122 -4.28 -6.58 9.67
CA TYR A 122 -3.54 -6.62 10.93
C TYR A 122 -4.27 -7.50 11.94
N GLY A 123 -3.63 -8.59 12.36
CA GLY A 123 -4.16 -9.51 13.37
C GLY A 123 -3.45 -9.35 14.70
N GLY A 124 -4.22 -9.35 15.81
CA GLY A 124 -3.66 -9.35 17.14
C GLY A 124 -3.17 -7.99 17.66
N ARG A 125 -2.17 -8.04 18.55
CA ARG A 125 -1.60 -6.85 19.21
C ARG A 125 -0.35 -6.40 18.45
N TYR A 126 -0.25 -5.11 18.19
CA TYR A 126 0.93 -4.49 17.58
C TYR A 126 1.70 -3.68 18.64
N ASN A 127 2.85 -4.19 19.07
CA ASN A 127 3.54 -3.68 20.26
C ASN A 127 4.34 -2.39 20.02
N MET A 128 4.70 -2.06 18.77
CA MET A 128 5.54 -0.89 18.45
C MET A 128 4.83 0.10 17.53
N PHE A 129 3.56 0.35 17.81
CA PHE A 129 2.77 1.30 17.04
C PHE A 129 3.22 2.74 17.34
N PRO A 130 3.55 3.57 16.32
CA PRO A 130 4.13 4.91 16.52
C PRO A 130 3.08 5.95 16.90
N LEU A 131 2.26 5.67 17.92
CA LEU A 131 1.13 6.52 18.32
C LEU A 131 1.57 7.92 18.72
N GLY A 132 2.67 8.04 19.48
CA GLY A 132 3.19 9.32 19.92
C GLY A 132 3.65 10.21 18.77
N ASP A 133 4.26 9.59 17.75
CA ASP A 133 4.68 10.26 16.53
C ASP A 133 3.48 10.74 15.70
N PHE A 134 2.45 9.91 15.56
CA PHE A 134 1.21 10.28 14.88
C PHE A 134 0.49 11.43 15.58
N PHE A 135 0.43 11.37 16.92
CA PHE A 135 -0.15 12.46 17.72
C PHE A 135 0.61 13.77 17.54
N ALA A 136 1.94 13.75 17.64
CA ALA A 136 2.78 14.95 17.52
C ALA A 136 2.69 15.62 16.14
N ARG A 137 2.43 14.85 15.09
CA ARG A 137 2.32 15.33 13.71
C ARG A 137 0.89 15.52 13.21
N ASN A 138 -0.12 15.37 14.07
CA ASN A 138 -1.54 15.51 13.73
C ASN A 138 -1.97 14.58 12.57
N ILE A 139 -1.55 13.31 12.61
CA ILE A 139 -1.86 12.33 11.57
C ILE A 139 -3.30 11.83 11.71
N THR A 140 -4.03 11.78 10.61
CA THR A 140 -5.33 11.09 10.54
C THR A 140 -5.09 9.63 10.21
N LEU A 141 -5.52 8.72 11.09
CA LEU A 141 -5.46 7.28 10.84
C LEU A 141 -6.85 6.72 10.56
N LYS A 142 -7.01 6.04 9.43
CA LYS A 142 -8.23 5.34 9.04
C LYS A 142 -7.93 3.86 8.86
N MET A 143 -8.76 3.00 9.45
CA MET A 143 -8.60 1.56 9.34
C MET A 143 -9.94 0.86 9.52
N GLY A 144 -10.04 -0.38 9.09
CA GLY A 144 -11.20 -1.22 9.30
C GLY A 144 -11.45 -2.21 8.16
N GLN A 145 -12.38 -3.11 8.40
CA GLN A 145 -12.80 -4.06 7.39
C GLN A 145 -13.60 -3.35 6.27
N CYS A 146 -13.30 -3.73 5.02
CA CYS A 146 -13.99 -3.16 3.88
C CYS A 146 -15.49 -3.56 3.89
N PRO A 147 -16.44 -2.61 3.89
CA PRO A 147 -17.86 -2.92 3.76
C PRO A 147 -18.20 -3.26 2.30
N ALA A 148 -17.66 -4.39 1.81
CA ALA A 148 -17.70 -4.80 0.40
C ALA A 148 -19.11 -4.74 -0.19
N GLN A 149 -20.10 -5.23 0.53
CA GLN A 149 -21.52 -5.24 0.07
C GLN A 149 -22.07 -3.85 -0.24
N ALA A 150 -21.62 -2.82 0.47
CA ALA A 150 -22.07 -1.44 0.23
C ALA A 150 -21.48 -0.85 -1.08
N TYR A 151 -20.29 -1.31 -1.49
CA TYR A 151 -19.62 -0.79 -2.68
C TYR A 151 -19.84 -1.64 -3.93
N MET A 152 -20.11 -2.95 -3.79
CA MET A 152 -20.25 -3.88 -4.92
C MET A 152 -21.26 -3.41 -5.99
N PRO A 153 -22.48 -2.93 -5.67
CA PRO A 153 -23.43 -2.50 -6.70
C PRO A 153 -22.86 -1.38 -7.56
N LYS A 154 -22.28 -0.36 -6.95
CA LYS A 154 -21.69 0.77 -7.67
C LYS A 154 -20.52 0.35 -8.56
N ILE A 155 -19.64 -0.51 -8.04
CA ILE A 155 -18.49 -0.99 -8.81
C ILE A 155 -18.95 -1.84 -10.00
N LEU A 156 -19.98 -2.67 -9.80
CA LEU A 156 -20.57 -3.48 -10.88
C LEU A 156 -21.14 -2.61 -12.00
N ASP A 157 -21.82 -1.52 -11.64
CA ASP A 157 -22.34 -0.59 -12.65
C ASP A 157 -21.21 0.09 -13.42
N MET A 158 -20.14 0.49 -12.75
CA MET A 158 -18.94 1.05 -13.41
C MET A 158 -18.27 0.06 -14.37
N ILE A 159 -18.22 -1.23 -14.00
CA ILE A 159 -17.70 -2.29 -14.87
C ILE A 159 -18.60 -2.46 -16.09
N LYS A 160 -19.93 -2.53 -15.91
CA LYS A 160 -20.90 -2.65 -17.01
C LYS A 160 -20.83 -1.49 -17.99
N ASN A 161 -20.58 -0.29 -17.47
CA ASN A 161 -20.47 0.94 -18.26
C ASN A 161 -19.07 1.10 -18.93
N GLY A 162 -18.12 0.20 -18.66
CA GLY A 162 -16.75 0.31 -19.18
C GLY A 162 -15.91 1.40 -18.51
N GLU A 163 -16.35 1.93 -17.38
CA GLU A 163 -15.62 2.95 -16.61
C GLU A 163 -14.47 2.36 -15.78
N TYR A 164 -14.55 1.07 -15.44
CA TYR A 164 -13.54 0.35 -14.66
C TYR A 164 -13.38 -1.07 -15.21
N ASP A 165 -12.14 -1.44 -15.55
CA ASP A 165 -11.77 -2.80 -15.91
C ASP A 165 -11.01 -3.47 -14.76
N PRO A 166 -11.56 -4.51 -14.11
CA PRO A 166 -10.89 -5.23 -13.04
C PRO A 166 -10.00 -6.37 -13.54
N THR A 167 -9.96 -6.65 -14.85
CA THR A 167 -9.36 -7.89 -15.40
C THR A 167 -7.85 -7.84 -15.54
N ASP A 168 -7.26 -6.67 -15.59
CA ASP A 168 -5.82 -6.46 -15.77
C ASP A 168 -4.96 -6.94 -14.59
N ILE A 169 -5.56 -7.08 -13.39
CA ILE A 169 -4.87 -7.66 -12.22
C ILE A 169 -4.71 -9.18 -12.31
N ILE A 170 -5.35 -9.83 -13.30
CA ILE A 170 -5.28 -11.27 -13.51
C ILE A 170 -3.96 -11.61 -14.20
N THR A 171 -3.01 -12.15 -13.44
CA THR A 171 -1.66 -12.48 -13.94
C THR A 171 -1.54 -13.91 -14.47
N HIS A 172 -2.38 -14.84 -14.02
CA HIS A 172 -2.29 -16.25 -14.38
C HIS A 172 -3.66 -16.79 -14.77
N LYS A 173 -3.73 -17.49 -15.93
CA LYS A 173 -4.90 -18.25 -16.37
C LYS A 173 -4.48 -19.71 -16.48
N LEU A 174 -5.05 -20.56 -15.63
CA LEU A 174 -4.74 -21.98 -15.57
C LEU A 174 -5.96 -22.79 -16.00
N SER A 175 -5.73 -23.95 -16.67
CA SER A 175 -6.78 -24.90 -16.94
C SER A 175 -7.17 -25.64 -15.66
N LEU A 176 -8.44 -25.97 -15.50
CA LEU A 176 -8.88 -26.94 -14.52
C LEU A 176 -8.47 -28.32 -15.00
N SER A 177 -7.52 -28.97 -14.33
CA SER A 177 -7.09 -30.35 -14.57
C SER A 177 -7.87 -31.31 -13.68
#